data_904b7bfd5e377f3d210208c5e1e76b00
#
_entry.id   904b7bfd5e377f3d210208c5e1e76b00
#
_cell.length_a   1.000
_cell.length_b   1.000
_cell.length_c   1.000
_cell.angle_alpha   90.00
_cell.angle_beta   90.00
_cell.angle_gamma   90.00
#
_symmetry.space_group_name_H-M   'P 1'
#
loop_
_entity.id
_entity.type
_entity.pdbx_description
1 polymer ?
#
loop_
_entity_poly.entity_id
_entity_poly.type
_entity_poly.pdbx_seq_one_letter_code
_entity_poly.pdbx_strand_id
1 'polypeptide(L)'
;LAGLLFGLLQIGAWYLFTLVIPDEDLFAKHGFNTEQAIDMRRAWIFAAVLGTMEFLLLIGLFIFTGTSWLTDNWNYIGLLVIAALASPLLAPAMLTLQEETRVRRRDEAFPEFIRAFGGTAQARAQEPSAMVKALSGIDFGALDDSIANLEKRLSMRIDSDYSWDWFAADNNSMLVSRFTRVFIEGS
;
A
#
# COMPACT_ATOMS: atom_id res chain seq x y z
N LEU A 1 9.50 -1.75 38.29
CA LEU A 1 10.82 -1.76 37.63
C LEU A 1 10.82 -2.64 36.38
N ALA A 2 10.31 -3.89 36.42
CA ALA A 2 10.28 -4.80 35.28
C ALA A 2 9.49 -4.24 34.07
N GLY A 3 8.34 -3.60 34.29
CA GLY A 3 7.54 -2.99 33.21
C GLY A 3 8.23 -1.82 32.52
N LEU A 4 8.98 -1.01 33.26
CA LEU A 4 9.78 0.09 32.69
C LEU A 4 10.94 -0.44 31.84
N LEU A 5 11.64 -1.48 32.30
CA LEU A 5 12.71 -2.14 31.56
C LEU A 5 12.18 -2.80 30.26
N PHE A 6 11.03 -3.44 30.33
CA PHE A 6 10.38 -4.05 29.16
C PHE A 6 9.94 -3.00 28.14
N GLY A 7 9.36 -1.89 28.59
CA GLY A 7 8.99 -0.77 27.70
C GLY A 7 10.20 -0.13 27.02
N LEU A 8 11.31 0.09 27.77
CA LEU A 8 12.55 0.61 27.19
C LEU A 8 13.19 -0.37 26.19
N LEU A 9 13.13 -1.67 26.46
CA LEU A 9 13.60 -2.72 25.53
C LEU A 9 12.78 -2.74 24.23
N GLN A 10 11.45 -2.58 24.32
CA GLN A 10 10.60 -2.54 23.14
C GLN A 10 10.82 -1.27 22.29
N ILE A 11 10.96 -0.10 22.93
CA ILE A 11 11.30 1.15 22.23
C ILE A 11 12.68 1.03 21.57
N GLY A 12 13.66 0.46 22.27
CA GLY A 12 14.99 0.23 21.72
C GLY A 12 15.00 -0.76 20.56
N ALA A 13 14.24 -1.84 20.66
CA ALA A 13 14.08 -2.82 19.59
C ALA A 13 13.37 -2.21 18.36
N TRP A 14 12.32 -1.41 18.58
CA TRP A 14 11.65 -0.68 17.52
C TRP A 14 12.57 0.33 16.83
N TYR A 15 13.36 1.06 17.60
CA TYR A 15 14.35 2.01 17.06
C TYR A 15 15.46 1.32 16.25
N LEU A 16 15.99 0.20 16.74
CA LEU A 16 16.95 -0.63 16.01
C LEU A 16 16.34 -1.21 14.73
N PHE A 17 15.08 -1.65 14.79
CA PHE A 17 14.37 -2.18 13.63
C PHE A 17 14.22 -1.11 12.53
N THR A 18 13.83 0.13 12.89
CA THR A 18 13.72 1.24 11.92
C THR A 18 15.09 1.71 11.39
N LEU A 19 16.17 1.48 12.13
CA LEU A 19 17.52 1.86 11.70
C LEU A 19 18.17 0.81 10.77
N VAL A 20 17.83 -0.46 10.94
CA VAL A 20 18.45 -1.59 10.22
C VAL A 20 17.67 -1.94 8.93
N ILE A 21 16.35 -1.72 8.93
CA ILE A 21 15.55 -1.92 7.72
C ILE A 21 15.69 -0.67 6.87
N PRO A 22 16.31 -0.76 5.68
CA PRO A 22 16.31 0.35 4.75
C PRO A 22 14.86 0.67 4.42
N ASP A 23 14.49 1.96 4.48
CA ASP A 23 13.25 2.50 3.96
C ASP A 23 13.24 2.34 2.43
N GLU A 24 13.15 1.12 1.95
CA GLU A 24 12.78 0.86 0.58
C GLU A 24 11.28 1.11 0.50
N ASP A 25 10.93 2.30 0.06
CA ASP A 25 9.57 2.65 -0.29
C ASP A 25 9.11 1.69 -1.41
N LEU A 26 8.48 0.57 -1.02
CA LEU A 26 7.86 -0.38 -1.97
C LEU A 26 6.74 0.30 -2.77
N PHE A 27 6.17 1.34 -2.20
CA PHE A 27 5.07 2.09 -2.79
C PHE A 27 5.55 3.44 -3.32
N ALA A 28 5.26 3.70 -4.59
CA ALA A 28 5.54 5.00 -5.18
C ALA A 28 4.58 6.06 -4.61
N LYS A 29 5.12 7.12 -3.99
CA LYS A 29 4.33 8.25 -3.51
C LYS A 29 3.88 9.12 -4.70
N HIS A 30 2.73 8.79 -5.27
CA HIS A 30 2.10 9.62 -6.29
C HIS A 30 1.09 10.56 -5.64
N GLY A 31 1.04 11.82 -6.10
CA GLY A 31 0.08 12.81 -5.62
C GLY A 31 -1.37 12.58 -6.06
N PHE A 32 -1.67 11.44 -6.67
CA PHE A 32 -2.99 11.10 -7.19
C PHE A 32 -3.84 10.39 -6.13
N ASN A 33 -5.12 10.74 -6.05
CA ASN A 33 -6.12 10.05 -5.24
C ASN A 33 -6.56 8.77 -5.96
N THR A 34 -5.74 7.74 -5.92
CA THR A 34 -6.12 6.42 -6.42
C THR A 34 -7.17 5.78 -5.49
N GLU A 35 -7.98 4.86 -6.02
CA GLU A 35 -8.97 4.12 -5.20
C GLU A 35 -8.30 3.45 -3.99
N GLN A 36 -7.09 2.94 -4.17
CA GLN A 36 -6.28 2.33 -3.11
C GLN A 36 -5.95 3.30 -1.98
N ALA A 37 -5.60 4.55 -2.30
CA ALA A 37 -5.32 5.58 -1.29
C ALA A 37 -6.58 5.94 -0.49
N ILE A 38 -7.75 5.93 -1.15
CA ILE A 38 -9.04 6.18 -0.51
C ILE A 38 -9.40 5.04 0.44
N ASP A 39 -9.23 3.78 0.02
CA ASP A 39 -9.54 2.61 0.82
C ASP A 39 -8.60 2.48 2.04
N MET A 40 -7.32 2.76 1.86
CA MET A 40 -6.37 2.81 2.96
C MET A 40 -6.75 3.90 3.98
N ARG A 41 -7.12 5.10 3.52
CA ARG A 41 -7.59 6.18 4.40
C ARG A 41 -8.86 5.78 5.16
N ARG A 42 -9.82 5.12 4.51
CA ARG A 42 -11.03 4.60 5.16
C ARG A 42 -10.69 3.56 6.23
N ALA A 43 -9.77 2.65 5.94
CA ALA A 43 -9.32 1.65 6.91
C ALA A 43 -8.67 2.28 8.15
N TRP A 44 -7.86 3.31 7.98
CA TRP A 44 -7.27 4.04 9.11
C TRP A 44 -8.31 4.81 9.92
N ILE A 45 -9.31 5.42 9.28
CA ILE A 45 -10.42 6.07 9.97
C ILE A 45 -11.22 5.03 10.76
N PHE A 46 -11.54 3.89 10.15
CA PHE A 46 -12.24 2.80 10.83
C PHE A 46 -11.45 2.27 12.02
N ALA A 47 -10.14 2.06 11.87
CA ALA A 47 -9.25 1.65 12.94
C ALA A 47 -9.24 2.66 14.10
N ALA A 48 -9.18 3.95 13.80
CA ALA A 48 -9.23 5.01 14.81
C ALA A 48 -10.57 5.04 15.57
N VAL A 49 -11.68 4.91 14.87
CA VAL A 49 -13.01 4.86 15.47
C VAL A 49 -13.17 3.61 16.35
N LEU A 50 -12.77 2.45 15.85
CA LEU A 50 -12.84 1.19 16.60
C LEU A 50 -11.96 1.26 17.86
N GLY A 51 -10.72 1.70 17.72
CA GLY A 51 -9.79 1.82 18.85
C GLY A 51 -10.26 2.84 19.90
N THR A 52 -10.87 3.96 19.50
CA THR A 52 -11.46 4.90 20.46
C THR A 52 -12.66 4.30 21.18
N MET A 53 -13.51 3.54 20.47
CA MET A 53 -14.66 2.87 21.08
C MET A 53 -14.20 1.79 22.08
N GLU A 54 -13.22 0.97 21.73
CA GLU A 54 -12.64 -0.04 22.63
C GLU A 54 -11.98 0.59 23.85
N PHE A 55 -11.25 1.70 23.67
CA PHE A 55 -10.64 2.44 24.77
C PHE A 55 -11.70 2.99 25.73
N LEU A 56 -12.80 3.55 25.22
CA LEU A 56 -13.92 4.04 26.05
C LEU A 56 -14.60 2.88 26.79
N LEU A 57 -14.77 1.73 26.16
CA LEU A 57 -15.29 0.52 26.80
C LEU A 57 -14.40 0.04 27.96
N LEU A 58 -13.08 0.04 27.77
CA LEU A 58 -12.13 -0.34 28.82
C LEU A 58 -12.18 0.64 30.00
N ILE A 59 -12.27 1.95 29.73
CA ILE A 59 -12.45 2.96 30.78
C ILE A 59 -13.78 2.74 31.50
N GLY A 60 -14.87 2.54 30.77
CA GLY A 60 -16.18 2.25 31.35
C GLY A 60 -16.17 1.01 32.23
N LEU A 61 -15.55 -0.07 31.77
CA LEU A 61 -15.35 -1.29 32.54
C LEU A 61 -14.60 -1.02 33.85
N PHE A 62 -13.50 -0.25 33.74
CA PHE A 62 -12.68 0.11 34.90
C PHE A 62 -13.44 0.93 35.95
N ILE A 63 -14.25 1.90 35.52
CA ILE A 63 -15.08 2.73 36.40
C ILE A 63 -16.17 1.90 37.08
N PHE A 64 -16.80 0.99 36.33
CA PHE A 64 -17.94 0.21 36.80
C PHE A 64 -17.54 -0.93 37.76
N THR A 65 -16.43 -1.63 37.46
CA THR A 65 -15.98 -2.79 38.23
C THR A 65 -15.03 -2.45 39.38
N GLY A 66 -14.44 -1.26 39.35
CA GLY A 66 -13.46 -0.84 40.35
C GLY A 66 -12.15 -1.62 40.31
N THR A 67 -11.25 -1.30 41.25
CA THR A 67 -9.90 -1.89 41.29
C THR A 67 -9.87 -3.34 41.78
N SER A 68 -10.89 -3.78 42.47
CA SER A 68 -10.95 -5.17 43.02
C SER A 68 -10.99 -6.22 41.91
N TRP A 69 -11.75 -5.98 40.83
CA TRP A 69 -11.83 -6.90 39.71
C TRP A 69 -10.48 -7.02 38.97
N LEU A 70 -9.73 -5.95 38.91
CA LEU A 70 -8.39 -5.94 38.30
C LEU A 70 -7.41 -6.86 39.04
N THR A 71 -7.42 -6.82 40.37
CA THR A 71 -6.50 -7.65 41.17
C THR A 71 -6.85 -9.13 41.08
N ASP A 72 -8.12 -9.46 41.04
CA ASP A 72 -8.60 -10.85 41.01
C ASP A 72 -8.42 -11.51 39.61
N ASN A 73 -8.42 -10.71 38.55
CA ASN A 73 -8.37 -11.17 37.15
C ASN A 73 -7.14 -10.70 36.39
N TRP A 74 -6.02 -10.45 37.03
CA TRP A 74 -4.80 -9.88 36.46
C TRP A 74 -4.34 -10.57 35.16
N ASN A 75 -4.45 -11.90 35.08
CA ASN A 75 -4.03 -12.66 33.90
C ASN A 75 -4.89 -12.39 32.65
N TYR A 76 -6.18 -12.08 32.84
CA TYR A 76 -7.09 -11.79 31.72
C TYR A 76 -7.00 -10.34 31.25
N ILE A 77 -6.63 -9.42 32.13
CA ILE A 77 -6.52 -8.00 31.81
C ILE A 77 -5.40 -7.75 30.79
N GLY A 78 -4.24 -8.41 30.97
CA GLY A 78 -3.14 -8.30 30.01
C GLY A 78 -3.56 -8.74 28.60
N LEU A 79 -4.29 -9.85 28.51
CA LEU A 79 -4.80 -10.37 27.23
C LEU A 79 -5.87 -9.45 26.63
N LEU A 80 -6.77 -8.88 27.43
CA LEU A 80 -7.78 -7.91 27.00
C LEU A 80 -7.13 -6.63 26.44
N VAL A 81 -6.13 -6.10 27.13
CA VAL A 81 -5.41 -4.90 26.69
C VAL A 81 -4.67 -5.16 25.37
N ILE A 82 -3.99 -6.31 25.24
CA ILE A 82 -3.32 -6.69 23.99
C ILE A 82 -4.33 -6.83 22.85
N ALA A 83 -5.46 -7.49 23.09
CA ALA A 83 -6.52 -7.66 22.09
C ALA A 83 -7.09 -6.31 21.64
N ALA A 84 -7.37 -5.40 22.58
CA ALA A 84 -7.89 -4.06 22.28
C ALA A 84 -6.88 -3.18 21.55
N LEU A 85 -5.57 -3.36 21.76
CA LEU A 85 -4.54 -2.65 21.00
C LEU A 85 -4.31 -3.24 19.62
N ALA A 86 -4.48 -4.54 19.47
CA ALA A 86 -4.23 -5.24 18.19
C ALA A 86 -5.42 -5.17 17.24
N SER A 87 -6.66 -5.23 17.76
CA SER A 87 -7.87 -5.32 16.93
C SER A 87 -8.06 -4.16 15.94
N PRO A 88 -7.85 -2.89 16.28
CA PRO A 88 -8.03 -1.80 15.33
C PRO A 88 -6.96 -1.80 14.22
N LEU A 89 -5.78 -2.39 14.48
CA LEU A 89 -4.70 -2.46 13.50
C LEU A 89 -4.88 -3.58 12.47
N LEU A 90 -5.77 -4.55 12.71
CA LEU A 90 -5.98 -5.69 11.81
C LEU A 90 -6.48 -5.25 10.43
N ALA A 91 -7.41 -4.30 10.36
CA ALA A 91 -7.98 -3.85 9.09
C ALA A 91 -6.93 -3.17 8.18
N PRO A 92 -6.18 -2.13 8.63
CA PRO A 92 -5.14 -1.54 7.80
C PRO A 92 -3.99 -2.52 7.51
N ALA A 93 -3.64 -3.42 8.44
CA ALA A 93 -2.60 -4.42 8.21
C ALA A 93 -2.99 -5.41 7.10
N MET A 94 -4.23 -5.90 7.09
CA MET A 94 -4.71 -6.80 6.03
C MET A 94 -4.71 -6.12 4.67
N LEU A 95 -5.14 -4.85 4.58
CA LEU A 95 -5.12 -4.09 3.33
C LEU A 95 -3.70 -3.86 2.83
N THR A 96 -2.76 -3.54 3.73
CA THR A 96 -1.35 -3.37 3.36
C THR A 96 -0.76 -4.66 2.78
N LEU A 97 -1.02 -5.82 3.42
CA LEU A 97 -0.55 -7.12 2.93
C LEU A 97 -1.16 -7.49 1.57
N GLN A 98 -2.44 -7.19 1.37
CA GLN A 98 -3.09 -7.43 0.08
C GLN A 98 -2.49 -6.55 -1.03
N GLU A 99 -2.25 -5.28 -0.72
CA GLU A 99 -1.66 -4.36 -1.69
C GLU A 99 -0.20 -4.73 -2.00
N GLU A 100 0.59 -5.09 -1.01
CA GLU A 100 1.96 -5.61 -1.23
C GLU A 100 1.94 -6.83 -2.19
N THR A 101 1.02 -7.75 -1.99
CA THR A 101 0.88 -8.92 -2.86
C THR A 101 0.48 -8.53 -4.29
N ARG A 102 -0.38 -7.52 -4.46
CA ARG A 102 -0.78 -7.00 -5.78
C ARG A 102 0.38 -6.32 -6.49
N VAL A 103 1.10 -5.44 -5.77
CA VAL A 103 2.28 -4.75 -6.33
C VAL A 103 3.33 -5.76 -6.75
N ARG A 104 3.63 -6.75 -5.92
CA ARG A 104 4.59 -7.81 -6.25
C ARG A 104 4.21 -8.56 -7.54
N ARG A 105 2.95 -8.93 -7.72
CA ARG A 105 2.48 -9.59 -8.95
C ARG A 105 2.61 -8.69 -10.18
N ARG A 106 2.39 -7.39 -10.04
CA ARG A 106 2.60 -6.41 -11.12
C ARG A 106 4.07 -6.28 -11.45
N ASP A 107 4.94 -6.22 -10.46
CA ASP A 107 6.39 -6.16 -10.64
C ASP A 107 6.94 -7.41 -11.31
N GLU A 108 6.40 -8.59 -11.02
CA GLU A 108 6.77 -9.86 -11.69
C GLU A 108 6.36 -9.87 -13.17
N ALA A 109 5.22 -9.27 -13.52
CA ALA A 109 4.75 -9.18 -14.91
C ALA A 109 5.41 -8.04 -15.70
N PHE A 110 5.92 -7.02 -15.04
CA PHE A 110 6.42 -5.80 -15.65
C PHE A 110 7.61 -5.99 -16.63
N PRO A 111 8.61 -6.86 -16.39
CA PRO A 111 9.70 -7.13 -17.35
C PRO A 111 9.21 -7.66 -18.70
N GLU A 112 8.14 -8.45 -18.70
CA GLU A 112 7.53 -8.95 -19.93
C GLU A 112 6.86 -7.82 -20.73
N PHE A 113 6.11 -6.96 -20.03
CA PHE A 113 5.54 -5.75 -20.62
C PHE A 113 6.64 -4.87 -21.26
N ILE A 114 7.74 -4.59 -20.54
CA ILE A 114 8.85 -3.76 -21.08
C ILE A 114 9.47 -4.41 -22.33
N ARG A 115 9.66 -5.72 -22.32
CA ARG A 115 10.22 -6.44 -23.46
C ARG A 115 9.30 -6.34 -24.69
N ALA A 116 8.00 -6.53 -24.48
CA ALA A 116 7.02 -6.40 -25.55
C ALA A 116 6.91 -4.95 -26.06
N PHE A 117 6.91 -3.99 -25.14
CA PHE A 117 6.90 -2.55 -25.46
C PHE A 117 8.13 -2.13 -26.27
N GLY A 118 9.33 -2.52 -25.84
CA GLY A 118 10.57 -2.25 -26.56
C GLY A 118 10.61 -2.89 -27.95
N GLY A 119 10.07 -4.09 -28.12
CA GLY A 119 9.94 -4.75 -29.41
C GLY A 119 9.00 -4.01 -30.37
N THR A 120 7.89 -3.50 -29.88
CA THR A 120 6.95 -2.68 -30.69
C THR A 120 7.52 -1.31 -31.04
N ALA A 121 8.26 -0.68 -30.14
CA ALA A 121 8.91 0.61 -30.37
C ALA A 121 9.97 0.54 -31.47
N GLN A 122 10.75 -0.54 -31.53
CA GLN A 122 11.73 -0.75 -32.60
C GLN A 122 11.10 -1.04 -33.98
N ALA A 123 9.97 -1.76 -34.01
CA ALA A 123 9.33 -2.16 -35.27
C ALA A 123 8.56 -1.03 -35.95
N ARG A 124 8.18 -0.02 -35.19
CA ARG A 124 7.26 1.00 -35.68
C ARG A 124 7.65 2.34 -35.11
N ALA A 125 8.43 3.17 -35.63
CA ALA A 125 8.62 4.58 -35.20
C ALA A 125 7.24 5.33 -35.10
N GLN A 126 6.39 4.88 -34.14
CA GLN A 126 4.99 5.23 -34.04
C GLN A 126 4.69 5.98 -32.75
N GLU A 127 3.60 6.72 -32.81
CA GLU A 127 2.96 7.41 -31.70
C GLU A 127 2.73 6.45 -30.49
N PRO A 128 2.99 6.87 -29.25
CA PRO A 128 2.83 6.04 -28.04
C PRO A 128 1.49 5.34 -27.93
N SER A 129 0.42 5.99 -28.38
CA SER A 129 -0.94 5.43 -28.41
C SER A 129 -1.06 4.16 -29.25
N ALA A 130 -0.40 4.13 -30.42
CA ALA A 130 -0.42 2.98 -31.31
C ALA A 130 0.40 1.80 -30.78
N MET A 131 1.50 2.11 -30.03
CA MET A 131 2.31 1.09 -29.38
C MET A 131 1.54 0.41 -28.24
N VAL A 132 0.92 1.19 -27.35
CA VAL A 132 0.13 0.63 -26.23
C VAL A 132 -1.07 -0.14 -26.75
N LYS A 133 -1.74 0.34 -27.82
CA LYS A 133 -2.85 -0.38 -28.47
C LYS A 133 -2.43 -1.74 -29.03
N ALA A 134 -1.22 -1.86 -29.54
CA ALA A 134 -0.71 -3.14 -30.04
C ALA A 134 -0.46 -4.15 -28.90
N LEU A 135 -0.22 -3.65 -27.69
CA LEU A 135 0.03 -4.47 -26.49
C LEU A 135 -1.25 -4.84 -25.75
N SER A 136 -2.33 -4.05 -25.89
CA SER A 136 -3.59 -4.31 -25.20
C SER A 136 -4.28 -5.64 -25.57
N GLY A 137 -3.78 -6.32 -26.60
CA GLY A 137 -4.22 -7.67 -26.98
C GLY A 137 -3.39 -8.82 -26.38
N ILE A 138 -2.36 -8.52 -25.62
CA ILE A 138 -1.47 -9.48 -24.97
C ILE A 138 -1.86 -9.56 -23.48
N ASP A 139 -1.93 -10.77 -22.94
CA ASP A 139 -2.20 -11.00 -21.53
C ASP A 139 -0.92 -10.77 -20.71
N PHE A 140 -0.90 -9.71 -19.91
CA PHE A 140 0.16 -9.39 -18.94
C PHE A 140 -0.33 -9.61 -17.49
N GLY A 141 -1.44 -10.30 -17.31
CA GLY A 141 -1.98 -10.70 -16.01
C GLY A 141 -2.34 -9.51 -15.11
N ALA A 142 -1.56 -9.29 -14.04
CA ALA A 142 -1.86 -8.23 -13.07
C ALA A 142 -1.73 -6.79 -13.61
N LEU A 143 -1.18 -6.61 -14.81
CA LEU A 143 -1.00 -5.30 -15.46
C LEU A 143 -2.11 -4.96 -16.47
N ASP A 144 -2.94 -5.92 -16.86
CA ASP A 144 -3.91 -5.75 -17.96
C ASP A 144 -4.84 -4.55 -17.75
N ASP A 145 -5.41 -4.42 -16.56
CA ASP A 145 -6.31 -3.30 -16.25
C ASP A 145 -5.61 -1.94 -16.38
N SER A 146 -4.37 -1.84 -15.90
CA SER A 146 -3.61 -0.59 -15.96
C SER A 146 -3.15 -0.27 -17.38
N ILE A 147 -2.81 -1.28 -18.19
CA ILE A 147 -2.48 -1.13 -19.62
C ILE A 147 -3.73 -0.69 -20.40
N ALA A 148 -4.88 -1.30 -20.16
CA ALA A 148 -6.14 -0.91 -20.78
C ALA A 148 -6.54 0.54 -20.43
N ASN A 149 -6.34 0.95 -19.19
CA ASN A 149 -6.57 2.33 -18.74
C ASN A 149 -5.59 3.31 -19.43
N LEU A 150 -4.32 2.93 -19.56
CA LEU A 150 -3.33 3.74 -20.29
C LEU A 150 -3.73 3.88 -21.78
N GLU A 151 -4.07 2.78 -22.45
CA GLU A 151 -4.55 2.80 -23.85
C GLU A 151 -5.75 3.73 -24.00
N LYS A 152 -6.74 3.61 -23.12
CA LYS A 152 -7.93 4.43 -23.13
C LYS A 152 -7.61 5.92 -23.00
N ARG A 153 -6.72 6.31 -22.08
CA ARG A 153 -6.31 7.72 -21.89
C ARG A 153 -5.59 8.25 -23.13
N LEU A 154 -4.65 7.49 -23.68
CA LEU A 154 -3.93 7.87 -24.91
C LEU A 154 -4.86 7.94 -26.12
N SER A 155 -5.82 7.04 -26.26
CA SER A 155 -6.81 7.06 -27.36
C SER A 155 -7.75 8.26 -27.29
N MET A 156 -8.02 8.77 -26.08
CA MET A 156 -8.77 10.02 -25.85
C MET A 156 -7.93 11.27 -26.08
N ARG A 157 -6.67 11.13 -26.51
CA ARG A 157 -5.71 12.23 -26.70
C ARG A 157 -5.46 13.05 -25.43
N ILE A 158 -5.52 12.37 -24.27
CA ILE A 158 -5.05 12.95 -23.03
C ILE A 158 -3.52 13.06 -23.15
N ASP A 159 -2.96 14.10 -22.55
CA ASP A 159 -1.53 14.33 -22.53
C ASP A 159 -0.74 13.07 -22.19
N SER A 160 0.32 12.78 -22.96
CA SER A 160 1.09 11.55 -22.86
C SER A 160 1.72 11.40 -21.47
N ASP A 161 2.39 12.46 -21.00
CA ASP A 161 3.12 12.44 -19.74
C ASP A 161 2.17 12.22 -18.58
N TYR A 162 1.04 12.92 -18.60
CA TYR A 162 -0.02 12.75 -17.61
C TYR A 162 -0.63 11.33 -17.64
N SER A 163 -0.78 10.73 -18.81
CA SER A 163 -1.31 9.37 -18.96
C SER A 163 -0.34 8.33 -18.40
N TRP A 164 0.96 8.50 -18.60
CA TRP A 164 2.01 7.66 -18.04
C TRP A 164 2.17 7.83 -16.53
N ASP A 165 2.03 9.05 -16.01
CA ASP A 165 2.03 9.29 -14.55
C ASP A 165 0.87 8.57 -13.87
N TRP A 166 -0.32 8.60 -14.49
CA TRP A 166 -1.45 7.81 -14.01
C TRP A 166 -1.21 6.31 -14.08
N PHE A 167 -0.57 5.83 -15.14
CA PHE A 167 -0.19 4.41 -15.23
C PHE A 167 0.74 4.00 -14.08
N ALA A 168 1.72 4.82 -13.77
CA ALA A 168 2.58 4.60 -12.62
C ALA A 168 1.82 4.61 -11.29
N ALA A 169 0.87 5.54 -11.13
CA ALA A 169 0.03 5.65 -9.94
C ALA A 169 -0.94 4.47 -9.78
N ASP A 170 -1.57 4.02 -10.88
CA ASP A 170 -2.48 2.87 -10.89
C ASP A 170 -1.77 1.57 -10.47
N ASN A 171 -0.49 1.44 -10.80
CA ASN A 171 0.32 0.27 -10.42
C ASN A 171 0.88 0.34 -9.01
N ASN A 172 1.04 1.55 -8.45
CA ASN A 172 1.60 1.80 -7.12
C ASN A 172 2.96 1.12 -6.89
N SER A 173 3.72 0.89 -7.97
CA SER A 173 5.01 0.22 -7.96
C SER A 173 6.14 1.21 -8.18
N MET A 174 7.20 1.10 -7.38
CA MET A 174 8.40 1.89 -7.55
C MET A 174 9.13 1.55 -8.86
N LEU A 175 9.11 0.28 -9.27
CA LEU A 175 9.71 -0.18 -10.51
C LEU A 175 9.03 0.47 -11.72
N VAL A 176 7.70 0.40 -11.78
CA VAL A 176 6.89 1.02 -12.83
C VAL A 176 7.09 2.53 -12.86
N SER A 177 7.11 3.19 -11.69
CA SER A 177 7.31 4.63 -11.56
C SER A 177 8.67 5.09 -12.09
N ARG A 178 9.74 4.37 -11.78
CA ARG A 178 11.09 4.67 -12.29
C ARG A 178 11.15 4.53 -13.81
N PHE A 179 10.58 3.46 -14.36
CA PHE A 179 10.52 3.26 -15.80
C PHE A 179 9.75 4.38 -16.51
N THR A 180 8.56 4.70 -16.00
CA THR A 180 7.70 5.74 -16.56
C THR A 180 8.41 7.10 -16.60
N ARG A 181 9.11 7.46 -15.51
CA ARG A 181 9.89 8.69 -15.46
C ARG A 181 10.99 8.73 -16.51
N VAL A 182 11.78 7.66 -16.65
CA VAL A 182 12.83 7.57 -17.67
C VAL A 182 12.24 7.65 -19.07
N PHE A 183 11.06 7.06 -19.29
CA PHE A 183 10.38 7.10 -20.58
C PHE A 183 9.90 8.51 -20.93
N ILE A 184 9.28 9.23 -19.98
CA ILE A 184 8.81 10.63 -20.16
C ILE A 184 9.99 11.57 -20.42
N GLU A 185 11.08 11.47 -19.63
CA GLU A 185 12.26 12.31 -19.77
C GLU A 185 13.04 12.04 -21.07
N GLY A 186 12.88 10.88 -21.69
CA GLY A 186 13.59 10.46 -22.92
C GLY A 186 12.78 10.60 -24.21
N SER A 187 11.50 11.00 -24.13
CA SER A 187 10.62 11.21 -25.29
C SER A 187 10.57 12.67 -25.69
#